data_96dd0c9a027c26846e215851e228060f
#
_entry.id   96dd0c9a027c26846e215851e228060f
#
_cell.length_a   1.000
_cell.length_b   1.000
_cell.length_c   1.000
_cell.angle_alpha   90.00
_cell.angle_beta   90.00
_cell.angle_gamma   90.00
#
_symmetry.space_group_name_H-M   'P 1'
#
loop_
_entity.id
_entity.type
_entity.pdbx_description
1 polymer ?
#
loop_
_entity_poly.entity_id
_entity_poly.type
_entity_poly.pdbx_seq_one_letter_code
_entity_poly.pdbx_strand_id
1 'polypeptide(L)'
;MKRTKIVATLGPASLKPGVLRKLLFEGVNVFRINFSHGSPEENRKTILSVKKLLTETKKHASILADLQGPKLRIGTMKPNTKVLPGDNVVFTNVSCVGDKKKVFMTYSSFPNDVKIGETILLNDGKLLMKVISSNLKDEVVAKVIQGGLLESNKGVNLPNTRVSLPCLTPKDLGDLNVALEEEVDWVGLSFVRHKKDILELRKILNKKNSGAGILAKIEKPEAVSDIDAILTEADAVMVARGDLGVEVPLESVPLIQKMIISKAIQKAKPVIVATQMMESMIDSLSPSRAEVNDVSCAVIDGADAVMLSAETSVGKYPVEVVKTMSKIVTASESSSTTRIKGRKPESGDDRFLSNAICYQAAKTANLVGANSICALTYSG
;
A
#
# COMPACT_ATOMS: atom_id res chain seq x y z
N MET A 1 -19.04 0.45 -18.64
CA MET A 1 -18.69 -0.24 -17.36
C MET A 1 -17.29 0.22 -16.96
N LYS A 2 -17.08 0.61 -15.70
CA LYS A 2 -15.80 1.07 -15.18
C LYS A 2 -14.78 -0.09 -15.20
N ARG A 3 -13.58 0.13 -15.77
CA ARG A 3 -12.49 -0.86 -15.85
C ARG A 3 -11.60 -0.81 -14.64
N THR A 4 -11.13 0.39 -14.27
CA THR A 4 -10.30 0.61 -13.07
C THR A 4 -11.10 0.29 -11.81
N LYS A 5 -10.55 -0.53 -10.95
CA LYS A 5 -11.19 -1.02 -9.72
C LYS A 5 -11.05 0.01 -8.60
N ILE A 6 -11.99 -0.01 -7.66
CA ILE A 6 -11.90 0.77 -6.43
C ILE A 6 -11.65 -0.19 -5.27
N VAL A 7 -10.54 0.05 -4.56
CA VAL A 7 -10.22 -0.62 -3.29
C VAL A 7 -10.68 0.30 -2.15
N ALA A 8 -11.51 -0.21 -1.25
CA ALA A 8 -12.00 0.54 -0.09
C ALA A 8 -11.54 -0.11 1.21
N THR A 9 -10.86 0.65 2.05
CA THR A 9 -10.44 0.18 3.37
C THR A 9 -11.62 0.19 4.32
N LEU A 10 -11.84 -0.94 4.99
CA LEU A 10 -12.89 -1.08 5.99
C LEU A 10 -12.43 -0.59 7.37
N GLY A 11 -13.38 -0.05 8.12
CA GLY A 11 -13.16 0.44 9.48
C GLY A 11 -14.47 0.94 10.10
N PRO A 12 -14.42 1.64 11.24
CA PRO A 12 -15.60 2.05 11.99
C PRO A 12 -16.67 2.79 11.18
N ALA A 13 -16.27 3.58 10.17
CA ALA A 13 -17.23 4.33 9.36
C ALA A 13 -17.96 3.44 8.36
N SER A 14 -17.25 2.50 7.72
CA SER A 14 -17.80 1.62 6.69
C SER A 14 -18.54 0.40 7.24
N LEU A 15 -18.27 -0.01 8.48
CA LEU A 15 -18.94 -1.15 9.14
C LEU A 15 -20.24 -0.77 9.81
N LYS A 16 -20.66 0.49 9.75
CA LYS A 16 -22.00 0.91 10.23
C LYS A 16 -23.11 0.19 9.44
N PRO A 17 -24.29 -0.07 10.06
CA PRO A 17 -25.40 -0.75 9.41
C PRO A 17 -25.74 -0.15 8.03
N GLY A 18 -25.81 -0.97 7.01
CA GLY A 18 -26.16 -0.59 5.65
C GLY A 18 -25.07 0.15 4.84
N VAL A 19 -24.00 0.65 5.46
CA VAL A 19 -22.95 1.39 4.76
C VAL A 19 -22.16 0.45 3.86
N LEU A 20 -21.73 -0.70 4.35
CA LEU A 20 -20.98 -1.71 3.59
C LEU A 20 -21.70 -2.09 2.27
N ARG A 21 -23.04 -2.27 2.36
CA ARG A 21 -23.89 -2.54 1.19
C ARG A 21 -23.87 -1.38 0.20
N LYS A 22 -23.99 -0.14 0.68
CA LYS A 22 -23.93 1.05 -0.19
C LYS A 22 -22.59 1.17 -0.88
N LEU A 23 -21.46 0.93 -0.19
CA LEU A 23 -20.13 0.94 -0.78
C LEU A 23 -20.02 -0.04 -1.96
N LEU A 24 -20.53 -1.27 -1.79
CA LEU A 24 -20.54 -2.28 -2.85
C LEU A 24 -21.34 -1.81 -4.08
N PHE A 25 -22.51 -1.21 -3.85
CA PHE A 25 -23.38 -0.74 -4.93
C PHE A 25 -22.86 0.54 -5.62
N GLU A 26 -22.11 1.39 -4.91
CA GLU A 26 -21.44 2.57 -5.49
C GLU A 26 -20.17 2.20 -6.27
N GLY A 27 -19.76 0.93 -6.24
CA GLY A 27 -18.74 0.41 -7.14
C GLY A 27 -17.41 0.02 -6.53
N VAL A 28 -17.37 -0.28 -5.23
CA VAL A 28 -16.23 -0.95 -4.61
C VAL A 28 -16.06 -2.34 -5.20
N ASN A 29 -14.85 -2.68 -5.58
CA ASN A 29 -14.47 -3.95 -6.18
C ASN A 29 -13.58 -4.80 -5.26
N VAL A 30 -12.87 -4.16 -4.33
CA VAL A 30 -12.00 -4.83 -3.36
C VAL A 30 -12.21 -4.18 -1.99
N PHE A 31 -12.53 -5.00 -1.00
CA PHE A 31 -12.60 -4.59 0.40
C PHE A 31 -11.26 -4.89 1.07
N ARG A 32 -10.53 -3.83 1.45
CA ARG A 32 -9.26 -3.96 2.18
C ARG A 32 -9.50 -3.96 3.68
N ILE A 33 -8.97 -4.97 4.36
CA ILE A 33 -8.94 -5.08 5.81
C ILE A 33 -7.51 -4.84 6.26
N ASN A 34 -7.29 -3.78 7.03
CA ASN A 34 -5.97 -3.39 7.49
C ASN A 34 -5.66 -4.08 8.83
N PHE A 35 -4.86 -5.12 8.79
CA PHE A 35 -4.47 -5.90 9.96
C PHE A 35 -3.48 -5.17 10.90
N SER A 36 -3.07 -3.95 10.57
CA SER A 36 -2.35 -3.09 11.52
C SER A 36 -3.24 -2.63 12.68
N HIS A 37 -4.56 -2.74 12.53
CA HIS A 37 -5.58 -2.33 13.49
C HIS A 37 -6.52 -3.49 13.80
N GLY A 38 -7.11 -3.42 15.00
CA GLY A 38 -8.02 -4.47 15.48
C GLY A 38 -7.32 -5.75 15.93
N SER A 39 -8.08 -6.60 16.58
CA SER A 39 -7.64 -7.96 16.94
C SER A 39 -7.89 -8.93 15.78
N PRO A 40 -7.25 -10.12 15.79
CA PRO A 40 -7.51 -11.16 14.80
C PRO A 40 -9.01 -11.52 14.70
N GLU A 41 -9.72 -11.56 15.83
CA GLU A 41 -11.15 -11.86 15.90
C GLU A 41 -12.02 -10.75 15.29
N GLU A 42 -11.66 -9.48 15.47
CA GLU A 42 -12.36 -8.35 14.86
C GLU A 42 -12.17 -8.36 13.35
N ASN A 43 -10.97 -8.65 12.88
CA ASN A 43 -10.65 -8.78 11.46
C ASN A 43 -11.42 -9.97 10.84
N ARG A 44 -11.48 -11.13 11.53
CA ARG A 44 -12.32 -12.28 11.15
C ARG A 44 -13.78 -11.90 10.99
N LYS A 45 -14.37 -11.22 11.99
CA LYS A 45 -15.77 -10.76 11.92
C LYS A 45 -16.00 -9.82 10.74
N THR A 46 -15.03 -8.97 10.42
CA THR A 46 -15.10 -8.07 9.27
C THR A 46 -15.11 -8.86 7.96
N ILE A 47 -14.22 -9.85 7.80
CA ILE A 47 -14.20 -10.74 6.62
C ILE A 47 -15.55 -11.44 6.46
N LEU A 48 -16.06 -12.06 7.53
CA LEU A 48 -17.34 -12.76 7.50
C LEU A 48 -18.50 -11.84 7.14
N SER A 49 -18.48 -10.58 7.59
CA SER A 49 -19.49 -9.59 7.24
C SER A 49 -19.47 -9.25 5.74
N VAL A 50 -18.29 -9.15 5.15
CA VAL A 50 -18.14 -8.96 3.69
C VAL A 50 -18.64 -10.19 2.94
N LYS A 51 -18.21 -11.39 3.31
CA LYS A 51 -18.63 -12.66 2.67
C LYS A 51 -20.16 -12.82 2.70
N LYS A 52 -20.78 -12.56 3.86
CA LYS A 52 -22.24 -12.57 4.02
C LYS A 52 -22.91 -11.61 3.05
N LEU A 53 -22.43 -10.36 2.98
CA LEU A 53 -22.96 -9.36 2.04
C LEU A 53 -22.87 -9.81 0.59
N LEU A 54 -21.71 -10.36 0.16
CA LEU A 54 -21.51 -10.84 -1.20
C LEU A 54 -22.47 -11.99 -1.54
N THR A 55 -22.66 -12.93 -0.62
CA THR A 55 -23.62 -14.04 -0.77
C THR A 55 -25.06 -13.52 -0.91
N GLU A 56 -25.50 -12.61 -0.03
CA GLU A 56 -26.84 -12.03 -0.05
C GLU A 56 -27.13 -11.23 -1.31
N THR A 57 -26.13 -10.50 -1.81
CA THR A 57 -26.32 -9.59 -2.96
C THR A 57 -26.04 -10.25 -4.30
N LYS A 58 -25.45 -11.42 -4.31
CA LYS A 58 -24.92 -12.10 -5.53
C LYS A 58 -23.99 -11.21 -6.35
N LYS A 59 -23.33 -10.26 -5.70
CA LYS A 59 -22.34 -9.39 -6.33
C LYS A 59 -20.93 -9.89 -6.03
N HIS A 60 -19.99 -9.54 -6.91
CA HIS A 60 -18.60 -9.94 -6.78
C HIS A 60 -17.75 -8.75 -6.30
N ALA A 61 -16.97 -8.97 -5.27
CA ALA A 61 -15.86 -8.14 -4.84
C ALA A 61 -14.84 -9.03 -4.14
N SER A 62 -13.58 -8.66 -4.20
CA SER A 62 -12.48 -9.39 -3.55
C SER A 62 -12.22 -8.86 -2.15
N ILE A 63 -11.62 -9.68 -1.31
CA ILE A 63 -11.15 -9.35 0.04
C ILE A 63 -9.63 -9.32 0.04
N LEU A 64 -9.05 -8.18 0.44
CA LEU A 64 -7.63 -7.99 0.61
C LEU A 64 -7.29 -7.91 2.11
N ALA A 65 -6.57 -8.90 2.63
CA ALA A 65 -5.95 -8.85 3.95
C ALA A 65 -4.59 -8.14 3.84
N ASP A 66 -4.49 -6.93 4.37
CA ASP A 66 -3.27 -6.12 4.31
C ASP A 66 -2.50 -6.23 5.63
N LEU A 67 -1.40 -7.01 5.62
CA LEU A 67 -0.57 -7.29 6.79
C LEU A 67 0.21 -6.05 7.23
N GLN A 68 0.49 -5.97 8.54
CA GLN A 68 1.15 -4.80 9.12
C GLN A 68 2.61 -4.66 8.67
N GLY A 69 3.34 -5.78 8.61
CA GLY A 69 4.78 -5.80 8.41
C GLY A 69 5.59 -5.24 9.61
N PRO A 70 6.90 -5.10 9.46
CA PRO A 70 7.81 -4.66 10.52
C PRO A 70 7.76 -3.15 10.74
N LYS A 71 6.58 -2.64 11.15
CA LYS A 71 6.42 -1.19 11.41
C LYS A 71 7.17 -0.78 12.67
N LEU A 72 8.20 0.03 12.49
CA LEU A 72 8.98 0.59 13.58
C LEU A 72 8.20 1.69 14.30
N ARG A 73 8.28 1.74 15.62
CA ARG A 73 7.59 2.74 16.45
C ARG A 73 8.44 3.18 17.62
N ILE A 74 8.19 4.39 18.12
CA ILE A 74 8.60 4.75 19.48
C ILE A 74 7.57 4.24 20.48
N GLY A 75 8.00 4.08 21.73
CA GLY A 75 7.14 3.63 22.83
C GLY A 75 6.23 4.73 23.38
N THR A 76 5.77 4.51 24.62
CA THR A 76 4.96 5.47 25.36
C THR A 76 5.79 6.69 25.73
N MET A 77 5.24 7.88 25.53
CA MET A 77 5.87 9.16 25.84
C MET A 77 5.14 9.87 26.98
N LYS A 78 5.87 10.67 27.75
CA LYS A 78 5.23 11.62 28.67
C LYS A 78 4.37 12.62 27.87
N PRO A 79 3.19 13.02 28.37
CA PRO A 79 2.34 13.99 27.70
C PRO A 79 3.08 15.30 27.39
N ASN A 80 2.72 15.93 26.28
CA ASN A 80 3.27 17.23 25.84
C ASN A 80 4.80 17.28 25.72
N THR A 81 5.44 16.13 25.47
CA THR A 81 6.89 16.10 25.24
C THR A 81 7.23 16.77 23.92
N LYS A 82 7.95 17.87 23.97
CA LYS A 82 8.40 18.64 22.79
C LYS A 82 9.92 18.66 22.72
N VAL A 83 10.44 18.47 21.50
CA VAL A 83 11.87 18.62 21.17
C VAL A 83 12.07 19.78 20.20
N LEU A 84 13.18 20.48 20.34
CA LEU A 84 13.51 21.65 19.53
C LEU A 84 14.73 21.35 18.64
N PRO A 85 14.86 22.05 17.49
CA PRO A 85 16.07 21.97 16.68
C PRO A 85 17.33 22.20 17.53
N GLY A 86 18.31 21.32 17.39
CA GLY A 86 19.56 21.33 18.15
C GLY A 86 19.57 20.44 19.40
N ASP A 87 18.42 20.00 19.92
CA ASP A 87 18.35 19.06 21.03
C ASP A 87 18.98 17.71 20.66
N ASN A 88 19.53 17.01 21.65
CA ASN A 88 19.97 15.63 21.52
C ASN A 88 18.96 14.70 22.20
N VAL A 89 18.55 13.67 21.47
CA VAL A 89 17.63 12.62 21.95
C VAL A 89 18.34 11.28 21.90
N VAL A 90 18.26 10.52 22.99
CA VAL A 90 18.77 9.14 23.05
C VAL A 90 17.63 8.19 22.72
N PHE A 91 17.77 7.43 21.66
CA PHE A 91 16.90 6.29 21.37
C PHE A 91 17.47 5.04 22.02
N THR A 92 16.65 4.28 22.71
CA THR A 92 17.06 3.03 23.38
C THR A 92 16.14 1.88 23.04
N ASN A 93 16.68 0.66 22.94
CA ASN A 93 15.89 -0.58 22.81
C ASN A 93 15.47 -1.15 24.19
N VAL A 94 15.82 -0.48 25.29
CA VAL A 94 15.35 -0.83 26.64
C VAL A 94 14.04 -0.10 26.92
N SER A 95 12.99 -0.86 27.27
CA SER A 95 11.64 -0.31 27.50
C SER A 95 11.63 0.76 28.59
N CYS A 96 11.10 1.93 28.27
CA CYS A 96 10.93 3.04 29.23
C CYS A 96 9.77 3.94 28.78
N VAL A 97 9.26 4.76 29.70
CA VAL A 97 8.39 5.89 29.35
C VAL A 97 9.29 7.02 28.88
N GLY A 98 9.18 7.37 27.60
CA GLY A 98 10.04 8.35 26.96
C GLY A 98 9.76 9.80 27.38
N ASP A 99 10.80 10.62 27.25
CA ASP A 99 10.73 12.07 27.44
C ASP A 99 11.61 12.78 26.40
N LYS A 100 11.86 14.08 26.55
CA LYS A 100 12.67 14.87 25.61
C LYS A 100 14.13 14.41 25.48
N LYS A 101 14.64 13.63 26.44
CA LYS A 101 16.04 13.17 26.47
C LYS A 101 16.19 11.74 26.02
N LYS A 102 15.24 10.84 26.36
CA LYS A 102 15.32 9.41 26.10
C LYS A 102 13.99 8.86 25.56
N VAL A 103 14.05 8.05 24.51
CA VAL A 103 12.90 7.51 23.80
C VAL A 103 13.10 6.01 23.57
N PHE A 104 12.13 5.19 23.99
CA PHE A 104 12.14 3.77 23.67
C PHE A 104 11.82 3.55 22.18
N MET A 105 12.63 2.72 21.53
CA MET A 105 12.48 2.29 20.16
C MET A 105 12.12 0.81 20.10
N THR A 106 11.01 0.45 19.45
CA THR A 106 10.56 -0.95 19.38
C THR A 106 11.45 -1.87 18.56
N TYR A 107 12.41 -1.30 17.83
CA TYR A 107 13.36 -2.04 17.02
C TYR A 107 14.63 -2.36 17.80
N SER A 108 14.77 -3.63 18.23
CA SER A 108 15.88 -4.06 19.10
C SER A 108 17.25 -3.97 18.44
N SER A 109 17.35 -4.24 17.13
CA SER A 109 18.62 -4.15 16.38
C SER A 109 18.96 -2.73 15.92
N PHE A 110 18.16 -1.72 16.26
CA PHE A 110 18.36 -0.34 15.80
C PHE A 110 19.78 0.18 16.06
N PRO A 111 20.40 -0.01 17.25
CA PRO A 111 21.75 0.47 17.50
C PRO A 111 22.84 -0.17 16.62
N ASN A 112 22.60 -1.40 16.14
CA ASN A 112 23.54 -2.11 15.28
C ASN A 112 23.38 -1.77 13.80
N ASP A 113 22.14 -1.49 13.37
CA ASP A 113 21.82 -1.28 11.94
C ASP A 113 22.06 0.15 11.50
N VAL A 114 21.85 1.13 12.40
CA VAL A 114 21.96 2.55 12.06
C VAL A 114 23.41 3.03 12.06
N LYS A 115 23.71 3.96 11.13
CA LYS A 115 25.05 4.56 11.01
C LYS A 115 25.02 6.06 11.33
N ILE A 116 26.17 6.59 11.75
CA ILE A 116 26.36 8.01 12.00
C ILE A 116 26.02 8.82 10.74
N GLY A 117 25.26 9.89 10.89
CA GLY A 117 24.80 10.75 9.80
C GLY A 117 23.50 10.31 9.12
N GLU A 118 23.00 9.08 9.37
CA GLU A 118 21.73 8.63 8.85
C GLU A 118 20.54 9.39 9.48
N THR A 119 19.44 9.39 8.77
CA THR A 119 18.23 10.13 9.11
C THR A 119 17.23 9.26 9.86
N ILE A 120 16.66 9.81 10.92
CA ILE A 120 15.51 9.24 11.64
C ILE A 120 14.33 10.18 11.41
N LEU A 121 13.25 9.67 10.85
CA LEU A 121 12.00 10.40 10.68
C LEU A 121 10.94 9.84 11.64
N LEU A 122 10.19 10.74 12.28
CA LEU A 122 9.12 10.39 13.21
C LEU A 122 7.81 11.03 12.78
N ASN A 123 6.68 10.34 13.08
CA ASN A 123 5.34 10.83 12.81
C ASN A 123 5.18 11.27 11.35
N ASP A 124 5.43 10.34 10.42
CA ASP A 124 5.33 10.53 8.97
C ASP A 124 6.18 11.70 8.44
N GLY A 125 7.41 11.84 8.97
CA GLY A 125 8.37 12.85 8.55
C GLY A 125 8.19 14.23 9.19
N LYS A 126 7.22 14.41 10.11
CA LYS A 126 7.00 15.70 10.80
C LYS A 126 8.15 16.09 11.72
N LEU A 127 8.91 15.12 12.25
CA LEU A 127 10.14 15.34 12.97
C LEU A 127 11.29 14.68 12.22
N LEU A 128 12.41 15.40 12.14
CA LEU A 128 13.63 14.92 11.49
C LEU A 128 14.80 15.01 12.44
N MET A 129 15.53 13.92 12.58
CA MET A 129 16.74 13.83 13.41
C MET A 129 17.87 13.18 12.62
N LYS A 130 19.12 13.49 13.00
CA LYS A 130 20.31 12.85 12.44
C LYS A 130 21.08 12.10 13.52
N VAL A 131 21.49 10.89 13.23
CA VAL A 131 22.30 10.06 14.14
C VAL A 131 23.65 10.71 14.34
N ILE A 132 24.05 10.89 15.61
CA ILE A 132 25.36 11.42 16.02
C ILE A 132 26.27 10.27 16.44
N SER A 133 25.76 9.32 17.22
CA SER A 133 26.52 8.18 17.72
C SER A 133 25.62 6.97 18.01
N SER A 134 26.20 5.79 17.98
CA SER A 134 25.60 4.55 18.45
C SER A 134 26.63 3.80 19.32
N ASN A 135 26.19 3.19 20.43
CA ASN A 135 27.02 2.33 21.21
C ASN A 135 27.01 0.87 20.71
N LEU A 136 26.31 0.60 19.60
CA LEU A 136 26.15 -0.72 18.97
C LEU A 136 25.52 -1.78 19.89
N LYS A 137 24.86 -1.36 20.97
CA LYS A 137 24.27 -2.25 21.97
C LYS A 137 22.82 -1.90 22.23
N ASP A 138 22.56 -0.77 22.83
CA ASP A 138 21.23 -0.40 23.34
C ASP A 138 20.87 1.08 23.18
N GLU A 139 21.80 1.95 22.76
CA GLU A 139 21.54 3.38 22.63
C GLU A 139 22.08 3.99 21.33
N VAL A 140 21.29 4.90 20.79
CA VAL A 140 21.64 5.74 19.64
C VAL A 140 21.35 7.18 20.02
N VAL A 141 22.31 8.07 19.87
CA VAL A 141 22.13 9.52 20.07
C VAL A 141 21.84 10.17 18.73
N ALA A 142 20.75 10.92 18.66
CA ALA A 142 20.40 11.66 17.48
C ALA A 142 20.18 13.14 17.78
N LYS A 143 20.61 14.02 16.87
CA LYS A 143 20.40 15.47 16.93
C LYS A 143 19.11 15.83 16.20
N VAL A 144 18.25 16.60 16.82
CA VAL A 144 17.02 17.12 16.23
C VAL A 144 17.38 18.18 15.20
N ILE A 145 16.95 17.99 13.97
CA ILE A 145 17.05 18.96 12.86
C ILE A 145 15.72 19.71 12.72
N GLN A 146 14.59 18.97 12.68
CA GLN A 146 13.25 19.54 12.71
C GLN A 146 12.53 18.98 13.92
N GLY A 147 12.20 19.89 14.85
CA GLY A 147 11.55 19.58 16.11
C GLY A 147 10.03 19.54 16.01
N GLY A 148 9.41 19.15 17.11
CA GLY A 148 7.97 19.04 17.22
C GLY A 148 7.54 18.28 18.46
N LEU A 149 6.27 17.84 18.49
CA LEU A 149 5.69 17.06 19.57
C LEU A 149 6.03 15.58 19.40
N LEU A 150 6.65 14.98 20.41
CA LEU A 150 6.89 13.55 20.50
C LEU A 150 5.69 12.87 21.16
N GLU A 151 4.86 12.23 20.35
CA GLU A 151 3.67 11.51 20.81
C GLU A 151 3.92 10.01 20.89
N SER A 152 3.19 9.32 21.80
CA SER A 152 3.31 7.88 22.02
C SER A 152 2.98 7.06 20.76
N ASN A 153 3.72 5.96 20.57
CA ASN A 153 3.46 4.94 19.54
C ASN A 153 3.54 5.42 18.09
N LYS A 154 4.18 6.57 17.84
CA LYS A 154 4.35 7.09 16.48
C LYS A 154 5.35 6.27 15.66
N GLY A 155 5.07 6.20 14.36
CA GLY A 155 5.92 5.52 13.40
C GLY A 155 7.31 6.14 13.29
N VAL A 156 8.29 5.29 13.04
CA VAL A 156 9.67 5.66 12.76
C VAL A 156 10.04 5.17 11.37
N ASN A 157 10.59 6.07 10.56
CA ASN A 157 11.13 5.73 9.27
C ASN A 157 12.63 5.97 9.25
N LEU A 158 13.35 5.05 8.61
CA LEU A 158 14.80 5.02 8.50
C LEU A 158 15.19 4.91 7.02
N PRO A 159 15.12 6.02 6.26
CA PRO A 159 15.25 5.99 4.80
C PRO A 159 16.64 5.56 4.30
N ASN A 160 17.66 5.73 5.14
CA ASN A 160 19.04 5.41 4.79
C ASN A 160 19.54 4.11 5.44
N THR A 161 18.77 3.53 6.38
CA THR A 161 19.19 2.38 7.20
C THR A 161 18.65 1.09 6.60
N ARG A 162 19.54 0.14 6.35
CA ARG A 162 19.14 -1.21 5.96
C ARG A 162 18.65 -1.98 7.19
N VAL A 163 17.33 -2.02 7.36
CA VAL A 163 16.68 -2.69 8.50
C VAL A 163 16.78 -4.21 8.36
N SER A 164 17.28 -4.89 9.41
CA SER A 164 17.50 -6.34 9.41
C SER A 164 16.26 -7.18 9.77
N LEU A 165 15.12 -6.55 10.11
CA LEU A 165 13.87 -7.26 10.44
C LEU A 165 13.32 -8.05 9.26
N PRO A 166 12.73 -9.24 9.50
CA PRO A 166 11.99 -9.97 8.48
C PRO A 166 10.76 -9.18 8.03
N CYS A 167 10.33 -9.37 6.79
CA CYS A 167 9.14 -8.73 6.24
C CYS A 167 7.86 -9.23 6.93
N LEU A 168 7.82 -10.53 7.30
CA LEU A 168 6.74 -11.14 8.07
C LEU A 168 7.11 -11.20 9.55
N THR A 169 6.41 -10.47 10.38
CA THR A 169 6.58 -10.50 11.84
C THR A 169 5.81 -11.68 12.47
N PRO A 170 6.08 -12.05 13.73
CA PRO A 170 5.25 -13.04 14.44
C PRO A 170 3.77 -12.66 14.48
N LYS A 171 3.44 -11.36 14.59
CA LYS A 171 2.06 -10.86 14.49
C LYS A 171 1.48 -11.15 13.11
N ASP A 172 2.23 -10.84 12.05
CA ASP A 172 1.76 -11.05 10.67
C ASP A 172 1.49 -12.54 10.39
N LEU A 173 2.27 -13.45 10.96
CA LEU A 173 2.03 -14.88 10.84
C LEU A 173 0.72 -15.31 11.51
N GLY A 174 0.39 -14.73 12.68
CA GLY A 174 -0.89 -14.94 13.35
C GLY A 174 -2.07 -14.39 12.52
N ASP A 175 -1.95 -13.16 12.04
CA ASP A 175 -2.93 -12.47 11.22
C ASP A 175 -3.14 -13.20 9.87
N LEU A 176 -2.05 -13.66 9.27
CA LEU A 176 -2.09 -14.45 8.03
C LEU A 176 -2.87 -15.76 8.20
N ASN A 177 -2.69 -16.46 9.34
CA ASN A 177 -3.46 -17.66 9.60
C ASN A 177 -4.97 -17.38 9.60
N VAL A 178 -5.42 -16.31 10.27
CA VAL A 178 -6.83 -15.89 10.25
C VAL A 178 -7.31 -15.56 8.84
N ALA A 179 -6.52 -14.81 8.07
CA ALA A 179 -6.86 -14.45 6.70
C ALA A 179 -7.00 -15.70 5.80
N LEU A 180 -6.12 -16.69 5.94
CA LEU A 180 -6.13 -17.93 5.14
C LEU A 180 -7.25 -18.88 5.56
N GLU A 181 -7.56 -18.99 6.86
CA GLU A 181 -8.72 -19.74 7.35
C GLU A 181 -10.04 -19.18 6.78
N GLU A 182 -10.09 -17.89 6.60
CA GLU A 182 -11.23 -17.21 5.99
C GLU A 182 -11.08 -17.03 4.47
N GLU A 183 -10.18 -17.76 3.82
CA GLU A 183 -10.06 -17.82 2.36
C GLU A 183 -10.17 -16.44 1.68
N VAL A 184 -9.33 -15.49 2.10
CA VAL A 184 -9.27 -14.18 1.44
C VAL A 184 -8.67 -14.31 0.03
N ASP A 185 -9.04 -13.40 -0.87
CA ASP A 185 -8.55 -13.43 -2.26
C ASP A 185 -7.12 -12.94 -2.39
N TRP A 186 -6.72 -11.96 -1.55
CA TRP A 186 -5.44 -11.29 -1.63
C TRP A 186 -4.81 -11.10 -0.26
N VAL A 187 -3.49 -11.27 -0.20
CA VAL A 187 -2.65 -10.92 0.96
C VAL A 187 -1.71 -9.80 0.56
N GLY A 188 -1.85 -8.64 1.20
CA GLY A 188 -0.94 -7.51 1.06
C GLY A 188 0.27 -7.66 1.97
N LEU A 189 1.47 -7.67 1.39
CA LEU A 189 2.73 -7.75 2.11
C LEU A 189 3.36 -6.36 2.21
N SER A 190 3.40 -5.80 3.43
CA SER A 190 3.97 -4.48 3.71
C SER A 190 5.49 -4.51 3.83
N PHE A 191 6.12 -3.37 3.55
CA PHE A 191 7.57 -3.18 3.65
C PHE A 191 8.40 -4.19 2.86
N VAL A 192 7.90 -4.62 1.70
CA VAL A 192 8.67 -5.44 0.75
C VAL A 192 9.94 -4.69 0.36
N ARG A 193 11.08 -5.40 0.33
CA ARG A 193 12.39 -4.86 -0.09
C ARG A 193 12.93 -5.61 -1.29
N HIS A 194 12.74 -6.94 -1.31
CA HIS A 194 13.31 -7.82 -2.32
C HIS A 194 12.34 -8.94 -2.68
N LYS A 195 12.56 -9.56 -3.85
CA LYS A 195 11.79 -10.76 -4.26
C LYS A 195 11.78 -11.89 -3.22
N LYS A 196 12.81 -11.97 -2.36
CA LYS A 196 12.89 -12.98 -1.29
C LYS A 196 11.73 -12.86 -0.31
N ASP A 197 11.29 -11.65 0.00
CA ASP A 197 10.16 -11.40 0.90
C ASP A 197 8.86 -12.01 0.32
N ILE A 198 8.68 -11.88 -1.00
CA ILE A 198 7.54 -12.49 -1.72
C ILE A 198 7.61 -14.01 -1.69
N LEU A 199 8.80 -14.58 -1.97
CA LEU A 199 9.01 -16.03 -1.98
C LEU A 199 8.79 -16.66 -0.60
N GLU A 200 9.09 -15.94 0.50
CA GLU A 200 8.81 -16.41 1.86
C GLU A 200 7.30 -16.54 2.09
N LEU A 201 6.52 -15.51 1.76
CA LEU A 201 5.05 -15.58 1.85
C LEU A 201 4.50 -16.66 0.92
N ARG A 202 5.00 -16.77 -0.32
CA ARG A 202 4.57 -17.81 -1.27
C ARG A 202 4.74 -19.23 -0.74
N LYS A 203 5.85 -19.52 -0.05
CA LYS A 203 6.07 -20.81 0.61
C LYS A 203 5.00 -21.12 1.66
N ILE A 204 4.58 -20.10 2.42
CA ILE A 204 3.54 -20.27 3.44
C ILE A 204 2.19 -20.53 2.78
N LEU A 205 1.82 -19.76 1.76
CA LEU A 205 0.57 -19.95 1.01
C LEU A 205 0.50 -21.35 0.40
N ASN A 206 1.57 -21.80 -0.26
CA ASN A 206 1.64 -23.14 -0.86
C ASN A 206 1.51 -24.24 0.21
N LYS A 207 2.18 -24.10 1.37
CA LYS A 207 2.05 -25.07 2.47
C LYS A 207 0.63 -25.16 3.03
N LYS A 208 -0.13 -24.07 2.95
CA LYS A 208 -1.53 -23.98 3.39
C LYS A 208 -2.53 -24.31 2.27
N ASN A 209 -2.06 -24.66 1.07
CA ASN A 209 -2.88 -24.87 -0.14
C ASN A 209 -3.81 -23.67 -0.43
N SER A 210 -3.37 -22.44 -0.16
CA SER A 210 -4.15 -21.24 -0.39
C SER A 210 -3.97 -20.73 -1.83
N GLY A 211 -5.08 -20.38 -2.47
CA GLY A 211 -5.11 -19.71 -3.76
C GLY A 211 -5.00 -18.18 -3.70
N ALA A 212 -4.77 -17.60 -2.52
CA ALA A 212 -4.66 -16.15 -2.36
C ALA A 212 -3.51 -15.56 -3.17
N GLY A 213 -3.78 -14.44 -3.87
CA GLY A 213 -2.76 -13.68 -4.57
C GLY A 213 -1.89 -12.85 -3.61
N ILE A 214 -0.62 -12.66 -3.95
CA ILE A 214 0.31 -11.81 -3.19
C ILE A 214 0.35 -10.43 -3.81
N LEU A 215 -0.06 -9.41 -3.04
CA LEU A 215 0.06 -8.01 -3.37
C LEU A 215 1.29 -7.42 -2.67
N ALA A 216 2.35 -7.14 -3.44
CA ALA A 216 3.56 -6.51 -2.91
C ALA A 216 3.38 -5.01 -2.75
N LYS A 217 3.56 -4.47 -1.53
CA LYS A 217 3.47 -3.04 -1.27
C LYS A 217 4.86 -2.40 -1.43
N ILE A 218 4.95 -1.47 -2.36
CA ILE A 218 6.19 -0.74 -2.66
C ILE A 218 6.21 0.51 -1.80
N GLU A 219 6.94 0.43 -0.69
CA GLU A 219 7.03 1.41 0.39
C GLU A 219 8.48 1.82 0.70
N LYS A 220 9.45 1.09 0.13
CA LYS A 220 10.87 1.22 0.44
C LYS A 220 11.70 1.48 -0.82
N PRO A 221 12.81 2.24 -0.71
CA PRO A 221 13.73 2.50 -1.84
C PRO A 221 14.31 1.20 -2.41
N GLU A 222 14.58 0.21 -1.56
CA GLU A 222 15.10 -1.10 -1.98
C GLU A 222 14.12 -1.81 -2.91
N ALA A 223 12.80 -1.74 -2.60
CA ALA A 223 11.78 -2.32 -3.47
C ALA A 223 11.69 -1.61 -4.82
N VAL A 224 11.89 -0.30 -4.84
CA VAL A 224 11.95 0.47 -6.11
C VAL A 224 13.13 0.00 -6.97
N SER A 225 14.28 -0.26 -6.34
CA SER A 225 15.48 -0.76 -7.02
C SER A 225 15.35 -2.21 -7.51
N ASP A 226 14.63 -3.08 -6.76
CA ASP A 226 14.42 -4.51 -7.07
C ASP A 226 13.06 -4.77 -7.78
N ILE A 227 12.41 -3.73 -8.30
CA ILE A 227 11.03 -3.78 -8.79
C ILE A 227 10.79 -4.85 -9.86
N ASP A 228 11.75 -5.07 -10.78
CA ASP A 228 11.62 -6.05 -11.84
C ASP A 228 11.59 -7.49 -11.29
N ALA A 229 12.41 -7.78 -10.30
CA ALA A 229 12.44 -9.07 -9.64
C ALA A 229 11.20 -9.27 -8.74
N ILE A 230 10.72 -8.21 -8.07
CA ILE A 230 9.47 -8.24 -7.29
C ILE A 230 8.28 -8.52 -8.20
N LEU A 231 8.15 -7.82 -9.34
CA LEU A 231 7.07 -8.02 -10.30
C LEU A 231 7.06 -9.43 -10.90
N THR A 232 8.20 -10.11 -10.95
CA THR A 232 8.27 -11.49 -11.45
C THR A 232 7.61 -12.46 -10.46
N GLU A 233 7.76 -12.26 -9.17
CA GLU A 233 7.29 -13.17 -8.11
C GLU A 233 5.93 -12.79 -7.51
N ALA A 234 5.58 -11.50 -7.51
CA ALA A 234 4.29 -11.02 -7.01
C ALA A 234 3.16 -11.24 -8.02
N ASP A 235 1.93 -11.35 -7.52
CA ASP A 235 0.73 -11.44 -8.37
C ASP A 235 0.17 -10.06 -8.70
N ALA A 236 0.41 -9.06 -7.83
CA ALA A 236 0.08 -7.66 -8.03
C ALA A 236 1.03 -6.76 -7.22
N VAL A 237 1.05 -5.47 -7.52
CA VAL A 237 1.82 -4.48 -6.75
C VAL A 237 0.95 -3.29 -6.33
N MET A 238 1.32 -2.67 -5.21
CA MET A 238 0.71 -1.42 -4.73
C MET A 238 1.77 -0.35 -4.57
N VAL A 239 1.56 0.79 -5.19
CA VAL A 239 2.34 2.00 -4.94
C VAL A 239 1.75 2.67 -3.71
N ALA A 240 2.34 2.42 -2.54
CA ALA A 240 1.88 2.95 -1.25
C ALA A 240 2.56 4.30 -0.98
N ARG A 241 2.05 5.36 -1.62
CA ARG A 241 2.68 6.68 -1.71
C ARG A 241 2.95 7.33 -0.36
N GLY A 242 2.09 7.09 0.62
CA GLY A 242 2.22 7.64 1.97
C GLY A 242 3.50 7.19 2.66
N ASP A 243 3.74 5.87 2.72
CA ASP A 243 4.95 5.32 3.32
C ASP A 243 6.17 5.54 2.41
N LEU A 244 6.03 5.37 1.10
CA LEU A 244 7.12 5.60 0.14
C LEU A 244 7.61 7.06 0.16
N GLY A 245 6.70 8.04 0.25
CA GLY A 245 7.05 9.47 0.25
C GLY A 245 7.77 9.95 1.52
N VAL A 246 7.79 9.11 2.56
CA VAL A 246 8.62 9.36 3.76
C VAL A 246 10.02 8.74 3.59
N GLU A 247 10.16 7.76 2.70
CA GLU A 247 11.39 6.98 2.50
C GLU A 247 12.24 7.47 1.31
N VAL A 248 11.65 8.21 0.37
CA VAL A 248 12.32 8.78 -0.81
C VAL A 248 12.05 10.29 -0.87
N PRO A 249 12.85 11.09 -1.63
CA PRO A 249 12.52 12.49 -1.89
C PRO A 249 11.11 12.62 -2.45
N LEU A 250 10.31 13.50 -1.85
CA LEU A 250 8.87 13.62 -2.14
C LEU A 250 8.59 13.89 -3.63
N GLU A 251 9.43 14.70 -4.26
CA GLU A 251 9.38 15.03 -5.68
C GLU A 251 9.64 13.83 -6.61
N SER A 252 10.24 12.76 -6.10
CA SER A 252 10.50 11.54 -6.86
C SER A 252 9.28 10.61 -6.91
N VAL A 253 8.34 10.73 -5.96
CA VAL A 253 7.20 9.82 -5.82
C VAL A 253 6.36 9.73 -7.10
N PRO A 254 6.00 10.84 -7.79
CA PRO A 254 5.21 10.76 -9.03
C PRO A 254 5.95 10.02 -10.16
N LEU A 255 7.26 10.18 -10.25
CA LEU A 255 8.09 9.52 -11.27
C LEU A 255 8.22 8.03 -10.99
N ILE A 256 8.42 7.66 -9.72
CA ILE A 256 8.46 6.27 -9.25
C ILE A 256 7.11 5.59 -9.51
N GLN A 257 5.99 6.26 -9.20
CA GLN A 257 4.64 5.75 -9.50
C GLN A 257 4.49 5.42 -10.99
N LYS A 258 4.82 6.35 -11.88
CA LYS A 258 4.73 6.13 -13.34
C LYS A 258 5.62 5.00 -13.82
N MET A 259 6.84 4.89 -13.28
CA MET A 259 7.77 3.82 -13.60
C MET A 259 7.23 2.46 -13.16
N ILE A 260 6.69 2.35 -11.94
CA ILE A 260 6.11 1.09 -11.43
C ILE A 260 4.89 0.69 -12.26
N ILE A 261 3.97 1.63 -12.55
CA ILE A 261 2.80 1.35 -13.42
C ILE A 261 3.25 0.82 -14.78
N SER A 262 4.22 1.50 -15.42
CA SER A 262 4.73 1.08 -16.73
C SER A 262 5.32 -0.33 -16.70
N LYS A 263 6.13 -0.65 -15.68
CA LYS A 263 6.75 -1.98 -15.51
C LYS A 263 5.72 -3.07 -15.18
N ALA A 264 4.72 -2.75 -14.35
CA ALA A 264 3.62 -3.66 -14.03
C ALA A 264 2.82 -4.03 -15.28
N ILE A 265 2.47 -3.04 -16.12
CA ILE A 265 1.81 -3.26 -17.42
C ILE A 265 2.66 -4.18 -18.31
N GLN A 266 3.99 -3.95 -18.39
CA GLN A 266 4.89 -4.78 -19.19
C GLN A 266 4.94 -6.24 -18.75
N LYS A 267 4.80 -6.48 -17.43
CA LYS A 267 4.79 -7.81 -16.83
C LYS A 267 3.38 -8.41 -16.71
N ALA A 268 2.35 -7.71 -17.22
CA ALA A 268 0.94 -8.07 -17.08
C ALA A 268 0.53 -8.32 -15.61
N LYS A 269 1.02 -7.48 -14.70
CA LYS A 269 0.70 -7.53 -13.28
C LYS A 269 -0.20 -6.36 -12.90
N PRO A 270 -1.32 -6.60 -12.19
CA PRO A 270 -2.17 -5.53 -11.69
C PRO A 270 -1.40 -4.57 -10.78
N VAL A 271 -1.68 -3.28 -10.91
CA VAL A 271 -1.09 -2.23 -10.10
C VAL A 271 -2.15 -1.37 -9.43
N ILE A 272 -2.01 -1.17 -8.12
CA ILE A 272 -2.87 -0.30 -7.30
C ILE A 272 -2.11 0.98 -6.98
N VAL A 273 -2.73 2.14 -7.21
CA VAL A 273 -2.24 3.41 -6.66
C VAL A 273 -2.99 3.71 -5.37
N ALA A 274 -2.24 3.95 -4.30
CA ALA A 274 -2.77 3.99 -2.94
C ALA A 274 -2.31 5.22 -2.17
N THR A 275 -3.12 5.57 -1.15
CA THR A 275 -2.93 6.65 -0.17
C THR A 275 -3.08 8.06 -0.74
N GLN A 276 -3.69 8.94 0.06
CA GLN A 276 -3.88 10.36 -0.25
C GLN A 276 -4.57 10.63 -1.60
N MET A 277 -5.48 9.73 -2.00
CA MET A 277 -6.18 9.87 -3.27
C MET A 277 -7.30 10.92 -3.20
N MET A 278 -8.06 10.91 -2.10
CA MET A 278 -9.18 11.83 -1.84
C MET A 278 -9.23 12.20 -0.35
N GLU A 279 -8.08 12.48 0.24
CA GLU A 279 -7.88 12.66 1.69
C GLU A 279 -8.76 13.77 2.28
N SER A 280 -8.99 14.86 1.53
CA SER A 280 -9.88 15.93 1.97
C SER A 280 -11.31 15.47 2.23
N MET A 281 -11.74 14.38 1.57
CA MET A 281 -13.08 13.80 1.78
C MET A 281 -13.21 12.97 3.07
N ILE A 282 -12.16 12.87 3.88
CA ILE A 282 -12.29 12.38 5.26
C ILE A 282 -13.28 13.28 6.02
N ASP A 283 -13.16 14.59 5.83
CA ASP A 283 -13.94 15.61 6.54
C ASP A 283 -14.86 16.44 5.64
N SER A 284 -14.65 16.43 4.33
CA SER A 284 -15.39 17.21 3.33
C SER A 284 -16.26 16.33 2.43
N LEU A 285 -17.39 16.87 1.97
CA LEU A 285 -18.28 16.22 0.99
C LEU A 285 -17.71 16.22 -0.43
N SER A 286 -16.75 17.10 -0.72
CA SER A 286 -16.17 17.28 -2.05
C SER A 286 -14.65 17.21 -1.97
N PRO A 287 -13.99 16.57 -2.97
CA PRO A 287 -12.55 16.54 -3.05
C PRO A 287 -11.99 17.89 -3.50
N SER A 288 -10.71 18.12 -3.26
CA SER A 288 -9.97 19.18 -3.90
C SER A 288 -9.78 18.91 -5.39
N ARG A 289 -9.51 19.97 -6.17
CA ARG A 289 -9.21 19.82 -7.61
C ARG A 289 -7.92 19.04 -7.86
N ALA A 290 -6.96 19.15 -6.94
CA ALA A 290 -5.70 18.39 -7.01
C ALA A 290 -5.95 16.88 -6.87
N GLU A 291 -6.81 16.47 -5.94
CA GLU A 291 -7.18 15.06 -5.75
C GLU A 291 -7.95 14.50 -6.94
N VAL A 292 -8.88 15.26 -7.53
CA VAL A 292 -9.55 14.87 -8.77
C VAL A 292 -8.54 14.63 -9.88
N ASN A 293 -7.57 15.53 -10.03
CA ASN A 293 -6.50 15.38 -11.02
C ASN A 293 -5.62 14.16 -10.72
N ASP A 294 -5.27 13.91 -9.46
CA ASP A 294 -4.43 12.79 -9.05
C ASP A 294 -5.08 11.44 -9.37
N VAL A 295 -6.36 11.26 -9.01
CA VAL A 295 -7.15 10.06 -9.39
C VAL A 295 -7.18 9.89 -10.90
N SER A 296 -7.47 10.97 -11.63
CA SER A 296 -7.53 10.95 -13.10
C SER A 296 -6.18 10.58 -13.71
N CYS A 297 -5.08 11.16 -13.22
CA CYS A 297 -3.73 10.84 -13.69
C CYS A 297 -3.37 9.36 -13.45
N ALA A 298 -3.68 8.80 -12.27
CA ALA A 298 -3.46 7.39 -11.99
C ALA A 298 -4.17 6.48 -13.00
N VAL A 299 -5.44 6.80 -13.33
CA VAL A 299 -6.23 6.06 -14.33
C VAL A 299 -5.63 6.21 -15.73
N ILE A 300 -5.24 7.42 -16.12
CA ILE A 300 -4.62 7.71 -17.43
C ILE A 300 -3.26 7.04 -17.58
N ASP A 301 -2.47 6.97 -16.51
CA ASP A 301 -1.19 6.28 -16.49
C ASP A 301 -1.35 4.76 -16.62
N GLY A 302 -2.56 4.22 -16.39
CA GLY A 302 -2.90 2.81 -16.58
C GLY A 302 -2.95 1.98 -15.30
N ALA A 303 -3.18 2.61 -14.15
CA ALA A 303 -3.42 1.88 -12.91
C ALA A 303 -4.68 0.99 -13.02
N ASP A 304 -4.57 -0.27 -12.57
CA ASP A 304 -5.71 -1.21 -12.56
C ASP A 304 -6.68 -0.92 -11.43
N ALA A 305 -6.18 -0.32 -10.35
CA ALA A 305 -7.02 0.07 -9.22
C ALA A 305 -6.51 1.34 -8.52
N VAL A 306 -7.45 2.03 -7.88
CA VAL A 306 -7.18 3.18 -6.98
C VAL A 306 -7.78 2.87 -5.61
N MET A 307 -7.08 3.27 -4.53
CA MET A 307 -7.44 2.89 -3.17
C MET A 307 -7.87 4.09 -2.33
N LEU A 308 -8.92 3.87 -1.56
CA LEU A 308 -9.39 4.73 -0.47
C LEU A 308 -8.96 4.12 0.87
N SER A 309 -8.37 4.92 1.73
CA SER A 309 -7.82 4.52 3.05
C SER A 309 -8.70 5.07 4.19
N ALA A 310 -8.29 6.15 4.82
CA ALA A 310 -9.02 6.81 5.91
C ALA A 310 -10.37 7.33 5.45
N GLU A 311 -10.50 7.72 4.19
CA GLU A 311 -11.71 8.24 3.56
C GLU A 311 -12.91 7.30 3.74
N THR A 312 -12.68 5.98 3.65
CA THR A 312 -13.74 4.96 3.83
C THR A 312 -13.70 4.29 5.19
N SER A 313 -12.55 4.25 5.88
CA SER A 313 -12.44 3.54 7.16
C SER A 313 -12.93 4.36 8.36
N VAL A 314 -12.62 5.66 8.40
CA VAL A 314 -12.94 6.57 9.51
C VAL A 314 -13.61 7.88 9.05
N GLY A 315 -13.59 8.18 7.75
CA GLY A 315 -14.13 9.41 7.19
C GLY A 315 -15.63 9.60 7.46
N LYS A 316 -16.06 10.85 7.42
CA LYS A 316 -17.46 11.22 7.67
C LYS A 316 -18.41 10.79 6.53
N TYR A 317 -17.89 10.66 5.32
CA TYR A 317 -18.67 10.49 4.09
C TYR A 317 -18.23 9.27 3.25
N PRO A 318 -18.16 8.05 3.82
CA PRO A 318 -17.55 6.88 3.15
C PRO A 318 -18.27 6.47 1.85
N VAL A 319 -19.57 6.69 1.76
CA VAL A 319 -20.36 6.36 0.56
C VAL A 319 -20.13 7.41 -0.54
N GLU A 320 -20.16 8.69 -0.17
CA GLU A 320 -20.00 9.78 -1.14
C GLU A 320 -18.59 9.81 -1.75
N VAL A 321 -17.54 9.45 -0.99
CA VAL A 321 -16.18 9.38 -1.55
C VAL A 321 -16.06 8.27 -2.58
N VAL A 322 -16.65 7.10 -2.37
CA VAL A 322 -16.68 6.01 -3.37
C VAL A 322 -17.44 6.43 -4.62
N LYS A 323 -18.61 7.03 -4.44
CA LYS A 323 -19.43 7.55 -5.55
C LYS A 323 -18.67 8.61 -6.36
N THR A 324 -17.97 9.52 -5.69
CA THR A 324 -17.17 10.56 -6.36
C THR A 324 -15.99 9.95 -7.10
N MET A 325 -15.24 9.05 -6.48
CA MET A 325 -14.15 8.32 -7.14
C MET A 325 -14.65 7.53 -8.36
N SER A 326 -15.81 6.86 -8.26
CA SER A 326 -16.43 6.16 -9.39
C SER A 326 -16.73 7.10 -10.56
N LYS A 327 -17.21 8.31 -10.28
CA LYS A 327 -17.45 9.33 -11.33
C LYS A 327 -16.16 9.79 -12.00
N ILE A 328 -15.11 10.08 -11.21
CA ILE A 328 -13.81 10.52 -11.75
C ILE A 328 -13.22 9.43 -12.63
N VAL A 329 -13.17 8.18 -12.12
CA VAL A 329 -12.67 7.03 -12.89
C VAL A 329 -13.43 6.87 -14.20
N THR A 330 -14.76 6.89 -14.16
CA THR A 330 -15.60 6.74 -15.38
C THR A 330 -15.35 7.86 -16.37
N ALA A 331 -15.25 9.10 -15.91
CA ALA A 331 -14.95 10.25 -16.78
C ALA A 331 -13.55 10.13 -17.41
N SER A 332 -12.54 9.75 -16.61
CA SER A 332 -11.18 9.55 -17.10
C SER A 332 -11.11 8.43 -18.14
N GLU A 333 -11.80 7.31 -17.93
CA GLU A 333 -11.83 6.19 -18.88
C GLU A 333 -12.59 6.50 -20.18
N SER A 334 -13.50 7.45 -20.16
CA SER A 334 -14.23 7.88 -21.35
C SER A 334 -13.40 8.80 -22.26
N SER A 335 -12.32 9.36 -21.76
CA SER A 335 -11.42 10.21 -22.54
C SER A 335 -10.62 9.39 -23.56
N SER A 336 -10.44 9.94 -24.76
CA SER A 336 -9.60 9.35 -25.82
C SER A 336 -8.12 9.21 -25.40
N THR A 337 -7.68 10.02 -24.42
CA THR A 337 -6.31 9.97 -23.86
C THR A 337 -6.06 8.75 -22.99
N THR A 338 -7.11 8.11 -22.46
CA THR A 338 -7.03 6.95 -21.55
C THR A 338 -6.91 5.62 -22.31
N ARG A 339 -6.94 5.64 -23.64
CA ARG A 339 -6.64 4.43 -24.41
C ARG A 339 -5.17 4.10 -24.18
N ILE A 340 -4.91 3.05 -23.41
CA ILE A 340 -3.56 2.50 -23.25
C ILE A 340 -3.00 2.33 -24.65
N LYS A 341 -1.99 3.11 -24.98
CA LYS A 341 -1.25 2.93 -26.25
C LYS A 341 -0.55 1.60 -26.08
N GLY A 342 -1.12 0.54 -26.68
CA GLY A 342 -0.53 -0.78 -26.60
C GLY A 342 0.96 -0.66 -26.94
N ARG A 343 1.82 -1.20 -26.09
CA ARG A 343 3.27 -1.21 -26.36
C ARG A 343 3.48 -2.03 -27.62
N LYS A 344 4.14 -1.41 -28.61
CA LYS A 344 4.58 -2.14 -29.79
C LYS A 344 5.58 -3.20 -29.33
N PRO A 345 5.38 -4.49 -29.68
CA PRO A 345 6.33 -5.54 -29.33
C PRO A 345 7.71 -5.26 -29.93
N GLU A 346 8.74 -5.60 -29.17
CA GLU A 346 10.14 -5.47 -29.60
C GLU A 346 10.65 -6.85 -30.00
N SER A 347 11.47 -6.94 -31.06
CA SER A 347 11.96 -8.21 -31.63
C SER A 347 12.82 -9.04 -30.69
N GLY A 348 13.22 -8.50 -29.52
CA GLY A 348 13.96 -9.20 -28.47
C GLY A 348 13.08 -9.73 -27.33
N ASP A 349 11.76 -9.56 -27.38
CA ASP A 349 10.87 -10.08 -26.34
C ASP A 349 10.78 -11.60 -26.41
N ASP A 350 10.91 -12.32 -25.31
CA ASP A 350 10.76 -13.80 -25.21
C ASP A 350 9.45 -14.33 -25.81
N ARG A 351 8.41 -13.50 -25.83
CA ARG A 351 7.07 -13.80 -26.38
C ARG A 351 6.70 -12.88 -27.53
N PHE A 352 7.67 -12.48 -28.34
CA PHE A 352 7.47 -11.49 -29.41
C PHE A 352 6.27 -11.79 -30.31
N LEU A 353 6.13 -13.02 -30.78
CA LEU A 353 5.02 -13.39 -31.70
C LEU A 353 3.66 -13.27 -31.00
N SER A 354 3.52 -13.81 -29.80
CA SER A 354 2.27 -13.71 -29.02
C SER A 354 1.94 -12.25 -28.70
N ASN A 355 2.93 -11.47 -28.29
CA ASN A 355 2.77 -10.05 -28.01
C ASN A 355 2.36 -9.27 -29.26
N ALA A 356 2.93 -9.60 -30.44
CA ALA A 356 2.58 -8.96 -31.69
C ALA A 356 1.13 -9.28 -32.12
N ILE A 357 0.68 -10.52 -31.96
CA ILE A 357 -0.71 -10.91 -32.23
C ILE A 357 -1.68 -10.18 -31.31
N CYS A 358 -1.42 -10.17 -29.99
CA CYS A 358 -2.24 -9.47 -29.01
C CYS A 358 -2.31 -7.96 -29.28
N TYR A 359 -1.20 -7.35 -29.65
CA TYR A 359 -1.13 -5.94 -30.00
C TYR A 359 -1.99 -5.61 -31.23
N GLN A 360 -1.93 -6.42 -32.28
CA GLN A 360 -2.74 -6.22 -33.49
C GLN A 360 -4.23 -6.52 -33.21
N ALA A 361 -4.54 -7.55 -32.44
CA ALA A 361 -5.92 -7.86 -32.03
C ALA A 361 -6.55 -6.67 -31.28
N ALA A 362 -5.81 -6.06 -30.33
CA ALA A 362 -6.28 -4.88 -29.60
C ALA A 362 -6.48 -3.67 -30.53
N LYS A 363 -5.58 -3.43 -31.49
CA LYS A 363 -5.74 -2.38 -32.49
C LYS A 363 -6.94 -2.60 -33.39
N THR A 364 -7.11 -3.81 -33.90
CA THR A 364 -8.23 -4.17 -34.76
C THR A 364 -9.55 -4.00 -34.01
N ALA A 365 -9.65 -4.51 -32.77
CA ALA A 365 -10.84 -4.35 -31.94
C ALA A 365 -11.24 -2.86 -31.75
N ASN A 366 -10.25 -1.99 -31.51
CA ASN A 366 -10.50 -0.55 -31.43
C ASN A 366 -11.00 0.06 -32.75
N LEU A 367 -10.43 -0.35 -33.88
CA LEU A 367 -10.82 0.14 -35.21
C LEU A 367 -12.27 -0.24 -35.60
N VAL A 368 -12.66 -1.47 -35.28
CA VAL A 368 -14.01 -1.98 -35.60
C VAL A 368 -15.03 -1.75 -34.49
N GLY A 369 -14.65 -1.13 -33.38
CA GLY A 369 -15.53 -0.86 -32.24
C GLY A 369 -15.98 -2.13 -31.50
N ALA A 370 -15.16 -3.18 -31.48
CA ALA A 370 -15.50 -4.42 -30.81
C ALA A 370 -15.59 -4.22 -29.28
N ASN A 371 -16.61 -4.86 -28.68
CA ASN A 371 -16.85 -4.78 -27.24
C ASN A 371 -15.97 -5.73 -26.42
N SER A 372 -15.42 -6.78 -27.05
CA SER A 372 -14.58 -7.78 -26.39
C SER A 372 -13.65 -8.45 -27.40
N ILE A 373 -12.56 -8.99 -26.88
CA ILE A 373 -11.61 -9.84 -27.60
C ILE A 373 -11.62 -11.19 -26.90
N CYS A 374 -11.93 -12.27 -27.67
CA CYS A 374 -11.81 -13.64 -27.18
C CYS A 374 -10.52 -14.22 -27.72
N ALA A 375 -9.62 -14.63 -26.84
CA ALA A 375 -8.36 -15.27 -27.19
C ALA A 375 -8.32 -16.67 -26.63
N LEU A 376 -7.95 -17.64 -27.46
CA LEU A 376 -7.61 -18.99 -27.02
C LEU A 376 -6.11 -19.03 -26.73
N THR A 377 -5.73 -19.40 -25.52
CA THR A 377 -4.33 -19.57 -25.13
C THR A 377 -4.11 -20.97 -24.56
N TYR A 378 -2.88 -21.47 -24.67
CA TYR A 378 -2.50 -22.75 -24.08
C TYR A 378 -2.11 -22.60 -22.59
N SER A 379 -1.64 -21.43 -22.21
CA SER A 379 -1.09 -21.16 -20.87
C SER A 379 -1.97 -20.23 -20.02
N GLY A 380 -3.06 -19.73 -20.55
CA GLY A 380 -3.93 -18.78 -19.86
C GLY A 380 -3.48 -17.35 -20.00
#